data_577e3213c0b80adc18373a5045ef248b
#
_entry.id   577e3213c0b80adc18373a5045ef248b
#
_cell.length_a   1.000
_cell.length_b   1.000
_cell.length_c   1.000
_cell.angle_alpha   90.00
_cell.angle_beta   90.00
_cell.angle_gamma   90.00
#
_symmetry.space_group_name_H-M   'P 1'
#
loop_
_entity.id
_entity.type
_entity.pdbx_description
1 polymer ?
#
loop_
_entity_poly.entity_id
_entity_poly.type
_entity_poly.pdbx_seq_one_letter_code
_entity_poly.pdbx_strand_id
1 'polypeptide(L)'
;MRDVAARAGVSLKTVSRVVNDEAGVSPALVGRVRQAVDDLGFRPNVGASVLRRADARTASVGLLLDDVADPFSATVLRAVQDAAQARGVVVLSASVDGDAGRERTLAAAFAARRVDGLILQPAGADQCYLAPEVASGTAVVCVGRMPGRLDVDAVVATDAAGAASAVRHLAAAGHTRIAFLGDRAAGAARLAGYRAGLEAAGLVPDPALVVPDLADAALAEQAVTALFRTSAPPTALFTARAAVTVAALRTVHRLGLQRLVAVIGFGDFVTADLLSPAVTVVAQDVRRIGTTAADLLFARLAGKAGRPATYPVPTVLVPRGSGELPPPPR
;
A
#
# COMPACT_ATOMS: atom_id res chain seq x y z
N MET A 1 38.64 9.33 -2.82
CA MET A 1 39.31 9.29 -1.50
C MET A 1 40.82 9.64 -1.56
N ARG A 2 41.62 9.11 -2.52
CA ARG A 2 43.05 9.46 -2.64
C ARG A 2 43.25 10.97 -2.86
N ASP A 3 42.47 11.55 -3.78
CA ASP A 3 42.55 12.97 -4.11
C ASP A 3 42.12 13.87 -2.93
N VAL A 4 41.08 13.41 -2.19
CA VAL A 4 40.64 14.09 -0.95
C VAL A 4 41.75 14.04 0.11
N ALA A 5 42.44 12.92 0.28
CA ALA A 5 43.54 12.76 1.19
C ALA A 5 44.71 13.71 0.84
N ALA A 6 45.07 13.77 -0.45
CA ALA A 6 46.10 14.67 -0.97
C ALA A 6 45.72 16.14 -0.76
N ARG A 7 44.47 16.53 -1.11
CA ARG A 7 43.94 17.89 -0.98
C ARG A 7 43.86 18.35 0.48
N ALA A 8 43.44 17.46 1.39
CA ALA A 8 43.32 17.74 2.83
C ALA A 8 44.66 17.61 3.57
N GLY A 9 45.72 17.07 2.96
CA GLY A 9 47.02 16.82 3.60
C GLY A 9 46.91 15.81 4.75
N VAL A 10 46.14 14.73 4.60
CA VAL A 10 45.91 13.71 5.62
C VAL A 10 46.03 12.31 5.04
N SER A 11 46.09 11.28 5.89
CA SER A 11 46.09 9.88 5.43
C SER A 11 44.74 9.46 4.87
N LEU A 12 44.77 8.46 3.99
CA LEU A 12 43.53 7.82 3.46
C LEU A 12 42.64 7.29 4.59
N LYS A 13 43.26 6.80 5.69
CA LYS A 13 42.58 6.32 6.89
C LYS A 13 41.85 7.45 7.61
N THR A 14 42.44 8.66 7.68
CA THR A 14 41.83 9.85 8.28
C THR A 14 40.61 10.30 7.44
N VAL A 15 40.73 10.32 6.09
CA VAL A 15 39.60 10.61 5.21
C VAL A 15 38.47 9.60 5.41
N SER A 16 38.79 8.29 5.46
CA SER A 16 37.81 7.27 5.71
C SER A 16 37.07 7.45 7.02
N ARG A 17 37.79 7.79 8.11
CA ARG A 17 37.17 8.01 9.42
C ARG A 17 36.27 9.24 9.44
N VAL A 18 36.66 10.32 8.81
CA VAL A 18 35.83 11.54 8.72
C VAL A 18 34.60 11.31 7.86
N VAL A 19 34.76 10.65 6.71
CA VAL A 19 33.64 10.37 5.78
C VAL A 19 32.64 9.39 6.40
N ASN A 20 33.06 8.52 7.31
CA ASN A 20 32.19 7.56 8.01
C ASN A 20 31.76 8.06 9.42
N ASP A 21 32.02 9.31 9.76
CA ASP A 21 31.73 9.90 11.07
C ASP A 21 32.27 9.10 12.28
N GLU A 22 33.42 8.43 12.09
CA GLU A 22 34.09 7.65 13.14
C GLU A 22 34.75 8.57 14.17
N ALA A 23 34.61 8.23 15.46
CA ALA A 23 35.23 8.98 16.54
C ALA A 23 36.78 8.96 16.49
N GLY A 24 37.40 9.98 17.09
CA GLY A 24 38.86 10.05 17.28
C GLY A 24 39.63 10.79 16.17
N VAL A 25 38.94 11.67 15.43
CA VAL A 25 39.56 12.69 14.55
C VAL A 25 39.34 14.06 15.17
N SER A 26 40.38 14.87 15.21
CA SER A 26 40.26 16.24 15.78
C SER A 26 39.34 17.12 14.93
N PRO A 27 38.59 18.08 15.54
CA PRO A 27 37.67 18.96 14.79
C PRO A 27 38.36 19.73 13.65
N ALA A 28 39.62 20.14 13.82
CA ALA A 28 40.41 20.81 12.78
C ALA A 28 40.62 19.90 11.56
N LEU A 29 40.95 18.63 11.76
CA LEU A 29 41.14 17.67 10.67
C LEU A 29 39.81 17.31 9.99
N VAL A 30 38.69 17.22 10.76
CA VAL A 30 37.35 17.05 10.21
C VAL A 30 36.99 18.19 9.26
N GLY A 31 37.25 19.46 9.68
CA GLY A 31 36.98 20.63 8.84
C GLY A 31 37.78 20.61 7.53
N ARG A 32 39.08 20.29 7.59
CA ARG A 32 39.96 20.20 6.40
C ARG A 32 39.51 19.12 5.43
N VAL A 33 39.12 17.98 5.94
CA VAL A 33 38.64 16.86 5.09
C VAL A 33 37.30 17.20 4.46
N ARG A 34 36.35 17.80 5.20
CA ARG A 34 35.06 18.22 4.67
C ARG A 34 35.23 19.27 3.57
N GLN A 35 36.08 20.28 3.80
CA GLN A 35 36.41 21.27 2.78
C GLN A 35 36.98 20.63 1.50
N ALA A 36 37.90 19.66 1.64
CA ALA A 36 38.46 18.96 0.49
C ALA A 36 37.43 18.05 -0.24
N VAL A 37 36.46 17.49 0.49
CA VAL A 37 35.34 16.74 -0.08
C VAL A 37 34.46 17.68 -0.92
N ASP A 38 34.12 18.85 -0.40
CA ASP A 38 33.30 19.85 -1.08
C ASP A 38 34.03 20.44 -2.31
N ASP A 39 35.31 20.83 -2.16
CA ASP A 39 36.14 21.37 -3.26
C ASP A 39 36.26 20.39 -4.45
N LEU A 40 36.34 19.11 -4.16
CA LEU A 40 36.50 18.07 -5.19
C LEU A 40 35.18 17.44 -5.67
N GLY A 41 34.02 17.87 -5.10
CA GLY A 41 32.75 17.26 -5.35
C GLY A 41 32.74 15.74 -5.05
N PHE A 42 33.58 15.29 -4.11
CA PHE A 42 33.76 13.88 -3.82
C PHE A 42 32.51 13.32 -3.18
N ARG A 43 31.91 12.30 -3.80
CA ARG A 43 30.81 11.53 -3.24
C ARG A 43 31.31 10.17 -2.77
N PRO A 44 31.14 9.83 -1.48
CA PRO A 44 31.50 8.51 -0.96
C PRO A 44 30.75 7.42 -1.74
N ASN A 45 31.46 6.39 -2.15
CA ASN A 45 30.81 5.21 -2.75
C ASN A 45 30.17 4.38 -1.61
N VAL A 46 28.86 4.45 -1.51
CA VAL A 46 28.06 3.75 -0.48
C VAL A 46 28.33 2.24 -0.51
N GLY A 47 28.41 1.63 -1.70
CA GLY A 47 28.70 0.21 -1.84
C GLY A 47 30.06 -0.21 -1.28
N ALA A 48 31.10 0.64 -1.44
CA ALA A 48 32.43 0.41 -0.88
C ALA A 48 32.49 0.68 0.63
N SER A 49 31.58 1.47 1.20
CA SER A 49 31.49 1.70 2.65
C SER A 49 30.78 0.57 3.37
N VAL A 50 29.73 0.01 2.75
CA VAL A 50 28.97 -1.16 3.25
C VAL A 50 29.88 -2.38 3.45
N LEU A 51 30.77 -2.67 2.48
CA LEU A 51 31.73 -3.78 2.58
C LEU A 51 32.73 -3.65 3.74
N ARG A 52 32.83 -2.47 4.35
CA ARG A 52 33.76 -2.18 5.46
C ARG A 52 33.07 -2.00 6.81
N ARG A 53 31.74 -1.86 6.81
CA ARG A 53 30.96 -1.79 8.05
C ARG A 53 30.78 -3.20 8.62
N ALA A 54 30.90 -3.33 9.93
CA ALA A 54 30.73 -4.62 10.62
C ALA A 54 29.31 -5.19 10.51
N ASP A 55 28.32 -4.32 10.25
CA ASP A 55 26.91 -4.70 10.12
C ASP A 55 26.46 -4.96 8.67
N ALA A 56 27.35 -4.72 7.68
CA ALA A 56 27.10 -4.90 6.24
C ALA A 56 25.81 -4.21 5.70
N ARG A 57 25.21 -3.25 6.44
CA ARG A 57 23.96 -2.61 6.09
C ARG A 57 24.12 -1.52 5.06
N THR A 58 23.16 -1.44 4.12
CA THR A 58 23.15 -0.45 3.04
C THR A 58 22.45 0.86 3.42
N ALA A 59 21.78 0.90 4.57
CA ALA A 59 20.88 1.97 4.98
C ALA A 59 19.80 2.25 3.90
N SER A 60 19.31 1.19 3.27
CA SER A 60 18.22 1.27 2.30
C SER A 60 17.19 0.17 2.53
N VAL A 61 15.92 0.48 2.28
CA VAL A 61 14.81 -0.46 2.33
C VAL A 61 14.04 -0.43 1.01
N GLY A 62 13.55 -1.57 0.59
CA GLY A 62 12.68 -1.70 -0.58
C GLY A 62 11.21 -1.53 -0.20
N LEU A 63 10.42 -0.93 -1.10
CA LEU A 63 8.98 -0.81 -0.96
C LEU A 63 8.32 -1.15 -2.31
N LEU A 64 7.65 -2.30 -2.37
CA LEU A 64 6.88 -2.74 -3.53
C LEU A 64 5.40 -2.53 -3.26
N LEU A 65 4.76 -1.69 -4.06
CA LEU A 65 3.35 -1.34 -3.94
C LEU A 65 2.61 -1.69 -5.23
N ASP A 66 1.29 -1.76 -5.17
CA ASP A 66 0.47 -2.07 -6.35
C ASP A 66 0.68 -1.01 -7.43
N ASP A 67 0.28 0.23 -7.15
CA ASP A 67 0.48 1.41 -7.99
C ASP A 67 0.79 2.61 -7.09
N VAL A 68 1.95 3.24 -7.26
CA VAL A 68 2.35 4.41 -6.45
C VAL A 68 1.45 5.64 -6.68
N ALA A 69 0.68 5.67 -7.76
CA ALA A 69 -0.32 6.71 -8.02
C ALA A 69 -1.65 6.47 -7.28
N ASP A 70 -1.89 5.26 -6.79
CA ASP A 70 -3.09 4.95 -5.98
C ASP A 70 -2.98 5.62 -4.60
N PRO A 71 -4.04 6.27 -4.09
CA PRO A 71 -4.02 6.97 -2.80
C PRO A 71 -3.61 6.10 -1.61
N PHE A 72 -3.97 4.81 -1.59
CA PHE A 72 -3.54 3.86 -0.58
C PHE A 72 -2.02 3.70 -0.61
N SER A 73 -1.48 3.37 -1.77
CA SER A 73 -0.04 3.17 -1.99
C SER A 73 0.77 4.44 -1.70
N ALA A 74 0.29 5.60 -2.16
CA ALA A 74 0.93 6.89 -1.91
C ALA A 74 1.02 7.22 -0.41
N THR A 75 -0.04 6.92 0.35
CA THR A 75 -0.08 7.15 1.79
C THR A 75 0.84 6.19 2.55
N VAL A 76 0.88 4.91 2.16
CA VAL A 76 1.83 3.93 2.71
C VAL A 76 3.27 4.36 2.43
N LEU A 77 3.58 4.72 1.17
CA LEU A 77 4.90 5.20 0.77
C LEU A 77 5.34 6.40 1.65
N ARG A 78 4.47 7.38 1.82
CA ARG A 78 4.77 8.56 2.65
C ARG A 78 5.07 8.17 4.09
N ALA A 79 4.25 7.32 4.70
CA ALA A 79 4.46 6.87 6.07
C ALA A 79 5.78 6.11 6.26
N VAL A 80 6.12 5.24 5.30
CA VAL A 80 7.39 4.50 5.31
C VAL A 80 8.59 5.43 5.10
N GLN A 81 8.48 6.42 4.18
CA GLN A 81 9.53 7.41 3.95
C GLN A 81 9.79 8.27 5.20
N ASP A 82 8.75 8.76 5.87
CA ASP A 82 8.88 9.54 7.10
C ASP A 82 9.62 8.74 8.21
N ALA A 83 9.25 7.46 8.38
CA ALA A 83 9.89 6.58 9.35
C ALA A 83 11.34 6.23 8.99
N ALA A 84 11.66 6.06 7.71
CA ALA A 84 12.99 5.78 7.21
C ALA A 84 13.90 7.00 7.31
N GLN A 85 13.40 8.18 6.94
CA GLN A 85 14.14 9.45 7.02
C GLN A 85 14.58 9.75 8.45
N ALA A 86 13.70 9.53 9.44
CA ALA A 86 14.04 9.70 10.85
C ALA A 86 15.21 8.81 11.33
N ARG A 87 15.54 7.76 10.54
CA ARG A 87 16.61 6.78 10.83
C ARG A 87 17.79 6.89 9.85
N GLY A 88 17.80 7.89 8.96
CA GLY A 88 18.83 8.04 7.93
C GLY A 88 18.83 6.92 6.87
N VAL A 89 17.67 6.29 6.63
CA VAL A 89 17.49 5.18 5.69
C VAL A 89 16.79 5.68 4.42
N VAL A 90 17.24 5.21 3.25
CA VAL A 90 16.65 5.54 1.94
C VAL A 90 15.61 4.50 1.58
N VAL A 91 14.47 4.96 1.03
CA VAL A 91 13.42 4.08 0.50
C VAL A 91 13.54 3.99 -1.02
N LEU A 92 13.70 2.78 -1.53
CA LEU A 92 13.59 2.46 -2.95
C LEU A 92 12.18 1.93 -3.20
N SER A 93 11.39 2.60 -4.02
CA SER A 93 10.00 2.20 -4.30
C SER A 93 9.78 1.83 -5.76
N ALA A 94 8.87 0.88 -6.00
CA ALA A 94 8.42 0.50 -7.34
C ALA A 94 6.97 0.03 -7.33
N SER A 95 6.27 0.20 -8.47
CA SER A 95 4.92 -0.31 -8.72
C SER A 95 4.97 -1.69 -9.34
N VAL A 96 4.14 -2.61 -8.85
CA VAL A 96 4.00 -3.97 -9.38
C VAL A 96 2.81 -4.12 -10.33
N ASP A 97 1.87 -3.18 -10.33
CA ASP A 97 0.68 -3.09 -11.19
C ASP A 97 -0.19 -4.37 -11.15
N GLY A 98 -0.31 -4.99 -9.97
CA GLY A 98 -1.04 -6.24 -9.78
C GLY A 98 -0.41 -7.47 -10.44
N ASP A 99 0.79 -7.36 -11.02
CA ASP A 99 1.49 -8.41 -11.74
C ASP A 99 2.48 -9.16 -10.82
N ALA A 100 2.18 -10.43 -10.54
CA ALA A 100 3.03 -11.30 -9.72
C ALA A 100 4.41 -11.61 -10.36
N GLY A 101 4.53 -11.58 -11.69
CA GLY A 101 5.81 -11.73 -12.39
C GLY A 101 6.70 -10.51 -12.19
N ARG A 102 6.10 -9.32 -12.33
CA ARG A 102 6.76 -8.03 -12.09
C ARG A 102 7.16 -7.88 -10.62
N GLU A 103 6.30 -8.31 -9.68
CA GLU A 103 6.60 -8.37 -8.25
C GLU A 103 7.91 -9.15 -8.00
N ARG A 104 8.01 -10.37 -8.52
CA ARG A 104 9.21 -11.23 -8.38
C ARG A 104 10.44 -10.58 -8.98
N THR A 105 10.32 -10.01 -10.17
CA THR A 105 11.43 -9.35 -10.87
C THR A 105 11.96 -8.16 -10.06
N LEU A 106 11.07 -7.33 -9.53
CA LEU A 106 11.44 -6.15 -8.74
C LEU A 106 12.00 -6.54 -7.37
N ALA A 107 11.44 -7.56 -6.73
CA ALA A 107 11.97 -8.09 -5.48
C ALA A 107 13.40 -8.63 -5.66
N ALA A 108 13.66 -9.40 -6.72
CA ALA A 108 15.01 -9.85 -7.06
C ALA A 108 15.97 -8.68 -7.34
N ALA A 109 15.49 -7.62 -8.01
CA ALA A 109 16.29 -6.42 -8.24
C ALA A 109 16.63 -5.65 -6.95
N PHE A 110 15.76 -5.67 -5.95
CA PHE A 110 16.04 -5.09 -4.63
C PHE A 110 16.98 -5.98 -3.82
N ALA A 111 16.81 -7.30 -3.87
CA ALA A 111 17.73 -8.25 -3.25
C ALA A 111 19.16 -8.10 -3.83
N ALA A 112 19.29 -7.98 -5.17
CA ALA A 112 20.58 -7.73 -5.81
C ALA A 112 21.24 -6.41 -5.38
N ARG A 113 20.45 -5.40 -4.98
CA ARG A 113 20.93 -4.14 -4.40
C ARG A 113 21.21 -4.24 -2.89
N ARG A 114 20.95 -5.42 -2.31
CA ARG A 114 21.15 -5.69 -0.88
C ARG A 114 20.41 -4.70 0.02
N VAL A 115 19.13 -4.42 -0.31
CA VAL A 115 18.31 -3.64 0.64
C VAL A 115 18.26 -4.37 1.97
N ASP A 116 18.29 -3.61 3.07
CA ASP A 116 18.32 -4.19 4.42
C ASP A 116 16.99 -4.85 4.79
N GLY A 117 15.89 -4.40 4.17
CA GLY A 117 14.57 -4.97 4.34
C GLY A 117 13.60 -4.59 3.22
N LEU A 118 12.47 -5.27 3.18
CA LEU A 118 11.44 -5.12 2.14
C LEU A 118 10.06 -4.98 2.77
N ILE A 119 9.33 -3.94 2.40
CA ILE A 119 7.88 -3.87 2.59
C ILE A 119 7.22 -4.17 1.26
N LEU A 120 6.23 -5.07 1.27
CA LEU A 120 5.61 -5.59 0.06
C LEU A 120 4.08 -5.55 0.18
N GLN A 121 3.40 -4.98 -0.83
CA GLN A 121 1.97 -5.22 -1.05
C GLN A 121 1.84 -6.39 -2.04
N PRO A 122 1.46 -7.60 -1.57
CA PRO A 122 1.43 -8.79 -2.41
C PRO A 122 0.53 -8.64 -3.65
N ALA A 123 1.06 -8.88 -4.85
CA ALA A 123 0.29 -8.90 -6.10
C ALA A 123 -0.24 -10.31 -6.41
N GLY A 124 0.54 -11.33 -6.05
CA GLY A 124 0.18 -12.74 -6.25
C GLY A 124 -0.32 -13.44 -4.99
N ALA A 125 -0.75 -14.69 -5.16
CA ALA A 125 -1.21 -15.55 -4.07
C ALA A 125 -0.07 -16.27 -3.34
N ASP A 126 1.17 -16.17 -3.82
CA ASP A 126 2.31 -16.90 -3.28
C ASP A 126 3.60 -16.06 -3.31
N GLN A 127 4.15 -15.76 -2.13
CA GLN A 127 5.38 -15.03 -1.93
C GLN A 127 6.54 -15.93 -1.47
N CYS A 128 6.43 -17.27 -1.60
CA CYS A 128 7.49 -18.23 -1.21
C CYS A 128 8.83 -17.96 -1.90
N TYR A 129 8.84 -17.25 -3.02
CA TYR A 129 10.07 -16.85 -3.71
C TYR A 129 10.97 -15.94 -2.86
N LEU A 130 10.44 -15.31 -1.80
CA LEU A 130 11.19 -14.51 -0.83
C LEU A 130 11.75 -15.35 0.34
N ALA A 131 11.42 -16.63 0.44
CA ALA A 131 11.90 -17.47 1.55
C ALA A 131 13.43 -17.52 1.68
N PRO A 132 14.22 -17.59 0.59
CA PRO A 132 15.69 -17.53 0.68
C PRO A 132 16.19 -16.19 1.26
N GLU A 133 15.56 -15.08 0.90
CA GLU A 133 15.91 -13.74 1.40
C GLU A 133 15.60 -13.62 2.90
N VAL A 134 14.43 -14.11 3.32
CA VAL A 134 14.05 -14.15 4.74
C VAL A 134 15.03 -15.05 5.53
N ALA A 135 15.38 -16.22 5.00
CA ALA A 135 16.32 -17.12 5.63
C ALA A 135 17.76 -16.53 5.73
N SER A 136 18.14 -15.66 4.78
CA SER A 136 19.42 -14.93 4.81
C SER A 136 19.42 -13.70 5.76
N GLY A 137 18.27 -13.39 6.39
CA GLY A 137 18.15 -12.31 7.38
C GLY A 137 17.56 -11.00 6.84
N THR A 138 17.08 -10.97 5.58
CA THR A 138 16.35 -9.80 5.06
C THR A 138 15.02 -9.70 5.76
N ALA A 139 14.74 -8.55 6.41
CA ALA A 139 13.46 -8.29 7.03
C ALA A 139 12.38 -8.07 5.96
N VAL A 140 11.28 -8.82 6.03
CA VAL A 140 10.14 -8.68 5.11
C VAL A 140 8.86 -8.42 5.90
N VAL A 141 8.08 -7.43 5.47
CA VAL A 141 6.75 -7.11 6.03
C VAL A 141 5.76 -6.93 4.88
N CYS A 142 4.60 -7.58 4.96
CA CYS A 142 3.52 -7.40 4.00
C CYS A 142 2.53 -6.33 4.45
N VAL A 143 1.97 -5.58 3.49
CA VAL A 143 0.96 -4.53 3.75
C VAL A 143 -0.26 -4.69 2.87
N GLY A 144 -1.42 -4.34 3.39
CA GLY A 144 -2.69 -4.27 2.66
C GLY A 144 -3.27 -5.62 2.24
N ARG A 145 -2.43 -6.63 2.06
CA ARG A 145 -2.82 -8.02 1.71
C ARG A 145 -2.01 -9.02 2.52
N MET A 146 -2.60 -10.17 2.77
CA MET A 146 -1.90 -11.27 3.45
C MET A 146 -0.81 -11.84 2.53
N PRO A 147 0.37 -12.18 3.05
CA PRO A 147 1.32 -13.00 2.33
C PRO A 147 0.70 -14.39 2.11
N GLY A 148 0.87 -14.98 0.94
CA GLY A 148 0.30 -16.29 0.66
C GLY A 148 0.91 -17.39 1.54
N ARG A 149 2.04 -17.94 1.12
CA ARG A 149 2.70 -19.08 1.80
C ARG A 149 4.01 -18.69 2.50
N LEU A 150 4.20 -17.41 2.78
CA LEU A 150 5.39 -16.87 3.44
C LEU A 150 5.07 -16.46 4.87
N ASP A 151 5.85 -16.94 5.85
CA ASP A 151 5.69 -16.60 7.25
C ASP A 151 6.46 -15.32 7.60
N VAL A 152 5.78 -14.17 7.45
CA VAL A 152 6.30 -12.82 7.74
C VAL A 152 5.21 -11.97 8.36
N ASP A 153 5.57 -10.83 8.96
CA ASP A 153 4.58 -9.89 9.46
C ASP A 153 3.69 -9.35 8.35
N ALA A 154 2.40 -9.22 8.65
CA ALA A 154 1.43 -8.63 7.76
C ALA A 154 0.60 -7.55 8.48
N VAL A 155 0.53 -6.36 7.90
CA VAL A 155 -0.34 -5.27 8.37
C VAL A 155 -1.47 -5.11 7.37
N VAL A 156 -2.69 -5.49 7.78
CA VAL A 156 -3.85 -5.55 6.88
C VAL A 156 -5.05 -4.82 7.49
N ALA A 157 -5.87 -4.22 6.64
CA ALA A 157 -7.14 -3.67 7.10
C ALA A 157 -8.16 -4.80 7.35
N THR A 158 -9.17 -4.53 8.18
CA THR A 158 -10.29 -5.47 8.42
C THR A 158 -11.30 -5.42 7.27
N ASP A 159 -10.81 -5.74 6.05
CA ASP A 159 -11.53 -5.54 4.77
C ASP A 159 -12.88 -6.27 4.72
N ALA A 160 -12.93 -7.52 5.16
CA ALA A 160 -14.17 -8.30 5.15
C ALA A 160 -15.23 -7.70 6.09
N ALA A 161 -14.81 -7.26 7.28
CA ALA A 161 -15.72 -6.63 8.25
C ALA A 161 -16.24 -5.28 7.74
N GLY A 162 -15.36 -4.48 7.11
CA GLY A 162 -15.73 -3.20 6.50
C GLY A 162 -16.72 -3.37 5.34
N ALA A 163 -16.48 -4.33 4.45
CA ALA A 163 -17.37 -4.65 3.34
C ALA A 163 -18.75 -5.14 3.84
N ALA A 164 -18.77 -6.02 4.84
CA ALA A 164 -20.00 -6.47 5.44
C ALA A 164 -20.79 -5.33 6.10
N SER A 165 -20.10 -4.37 6.73
CA SER A 165 -20.72 -3.17 7.29
C SER A 165 -21.37 -2.30 6.22
N ALA A 166 -20.69 -2.07 5.09
CA ALA A 166 -21.22 -1.31 3.95
C ALA A 166 -22.50 -1.94 3.38
N VAL A 167 -22.48 -3.26 3.17
CA VAL A 167 -23.64 -3.98 2.61
C VAL A 167 -24.81 -3.97 3.59
N ARG A 168 -24.57 -4.21 4.88
CA ARG A 168 -25.63 -4.10 5.90
C ARG A 168 -26.24 -2.68 5.96
N HIS A 169 -25.40 -1.65 5.78
CA HIS A 169 -25.88 -0.26 5.75
C HIS A 169 -26.82 -0.03 4.57
N LEU A 170 -26.47 -0.50 3.35
CA LEU A 170 -27.34 -0.42 2.19
C LEU A 170 -28.64 -1.24 2.37
N ALA A 171 -28.53 -2.44 2.93
CA ALA A 171 -29.70 -3.28 3.19
C ALA A 171 -30.64 -2.65 4.23
N ALA A 172 -30.11 -2.01 5.27
CA ALA A 172 -30.88 -1.28 6.27
C ALA A 172 -31.60 -0.04 5.68
N ALA A 173 -31.05 0.57 4.61
CA ALA A 173 -31.74 1.62 3.84
C ALA A 173 -32.83 1.07 2.89
N GLY A 174 -33.03 -0.26 2.84
CA GLY A 174 -34.08 -0.92 2.07
C GLY A 174 -33.62 -1.48 0.71
N HIS A 175 -32.33 -1.44 0.40
CA HIS A 175 -31.82 -2.00 -0.85
C HIS A 175 -31.77 -3.54 -0.78
N THR A 176 -32.38 -4.20 -1.75
CA THR A 176 -32.37 -5.66 -1.91
C THR A 176 -31.55 -6.13 -3.11
N ARG A 177 -31.27 -5.24 -4.06
CA ARG A 177 -30.43 -5.47 -5.23
C ARG A 177 -29.19 -4.60 -5.16
N ILE A 178 -28.14 -5.11 -4.52
CA ILE A 178 -26.87 -4.44 -4.28
C ILE A 178 -25.82 -5.11 -5.19
N ALA A 179 -25.21 -4.36 -6.09
CA ALA A 179 -24.13 -4.88 -6.93
C ALA A 179 -22.77 -4.74 -6.25
N PHE A 180 -21.92 -5.75 -6.45
CA PHE A 180 -20.51 -5.74 -6.10
C PHE A 180 -19.64 -5.43 -7.32
N LEU A 181 -18.77 -4.45 -7.21
CA LEU A 181 -17.82 -4.05 -8.24
C LEU A 181 -16.41 -4.08 -7.63
N GLY A 182 -15.56 -5.02 -8.04
CA GLY A 182 -14.24 -5.20 -7.46
C GLY A 182 -13.15 -5.49 -8.46
N ASP A 183 -11.91 -5.49 -7.98
CA ASP A 183 -10.77 -6.00 -8.70
C ASP A 183 -10.33 -7.38 -8.14
N ARG A 184 -9.57 -8.14 -8.93
CA ARG A 184 -9.10 -9.47 -8.55
C ARG A 184 -8.16 -9.43 -7.33
N ALA A 185 -7.37 -8.39 -7.22
CA ALA A 185 -6.25 -8.33 -6.28
C ALA A 185 -6.67 -7.96 -4.85
N ALA A 186 -7.57 -6.96 -4.69
CA ALA A 186 -8.13 -6.56 -3.39
C ALA A 186 -9.45 -7.25 -3.06
N GLY A 187 -10.06 -7.91 -4.08
CA GLY A 187 -11.46 -8.30 -4.08
C GLY A 187 -11.83 -9.48 -3.19
N ALA A 188 -10.96 -10.44 -2.93
CA ALA A 188 -11.36 -11.69 -2.25
C ALA A 188 -11.94 -11.46 -0.84
N ALA A 189 -11.24 -10.69 0.01
CA ALA A 189 -11.72 -10.41 1.36
C ALA A 189 -12.97 -9.51 1.35
N ARG A 190 -13.01 -8.52 0.46
CA ARG A 190 -14.14 -7.58 0.33
C ARG A 190 -15.36 -8.28 -0.26
N LEU A 191 -15.17 -9.20 -1.23
CA LEU A 191 -16.23 -10.04 -1.78
C LEU A 191 -16.80 -11.01 -0.72
N ALA A 192 -15.93 -11.60 0.11
CA ALA A 192 -16.37 -12.43 1.23
C ALA A 192 -17.21 -11.60 2.21
N GLY A 193 -16.76 -10.38 2.54
CA GLY A 193 -17.51 -9.46 3.38
C GLY A 193 -18.83 -9.00 2.75
N TYR A 194 -18.86 -8.73 1.44
CA TYR A 194 -20.10 -8.43 0.72
C TYR A 194 -21.12 -9.58 0.85
N ARG A 195 -20.70 -10.82 0.63
CA ARG A 195 -21.56 -12.00 0.79
C ARG A 195 -22.07 -12.16 2.21
N ALA A 196 -21.17 -12.03 3.19
CA ALA A 196 -21.55 -12.09 4.61
C ALA A 196 -22.51 -10.95 5.01
N GLY A 197 -22.36 -9.77 4.42
CA GLY A 197 -23.27 -8.64 4.65
C GLY A 197 -24.68 -8.90 4.09
N LEU A 198 -24.79 -9.49 2.89
CA LEU A 198 -26.07 -9.91 2.31
C LEU A 198 -26.74 -10.98 3.16
N GLU A 199 -25.99 -12.03 3.53
CA GLU A 199 -26.49 -13.13 4.37
C GLU A 199 -27.03 -12.60 5.71
N ALA A 200 -26.27 -11.72 6.38
CA ALA A 200 -26.70 -11.12 7.64
C ALA A 200 -27.97 -10.25 7.50
N ALA A 201 -28.24 -9.74 6.28
CA ALA A 201 -29.47 -8.99 5.96
C ALA A 201 -30.61 -9.89 5.44
N GLY A 202 -30.42 -11.21 5.39
CA GLY A 202 -31.40 -12.16 4.83
C GLY A 202 -31.56 -12.06 3.31
N LEU A 203 -30.57 -11.49 2.61
CA LEU A 203 -30.59 -11.33 1.16
C LEU A 203 -29.80 -12.46 0.47
N VAL A 204 -30.33 -12.96 -0.63
CA VAL A 204 -29.65 -14.00 -1.44
C VAL A 204 -28.71 -13.30 -2.44
N PRO A 205 -27.42 -13.67 -2.49
CA PRO A 205 -26.51 -13.16 -3.50
C PRO A 205 -26.99 -13.49 -4.93
N ASP A 206 -27.12 -12.47 -5.78
CA ASP A 206 -27.40 -12.64 -7.21
C ASP A 206 -26.07 -12.62 -7.98
N PRO A 207 -25.64 -13.74 -8.61
CA PRO A 207 -24.38 -13.77 -9.36
C PRO A 207 -24.30 -12.73 -10.47
N ALA A 208 -25.43 -12.30 -11.05
CA ALA A 208 -25.49 -11.28 -12.08
C ALA A 208 -25.13 -9.88 -11.57
N LEU A 209 -25.14 -9.67 -10.25
CA LEU A 209 -24.76 -8.42 -9.60
C LEU A 209 -23.30 -8.43 -9.09
N VAL A 210 -22.53 -9.48 -9.34
CA VAL A 210 -21.15 -9.61 -8.87
C VAL A 210 -20.18 -9.50 -10.03
N VAL A 211 -19.42 -8.41 -10.08
CA VAL A 211 -18.39 -8.16 -11.09
C VAL A 211 -17.02 -8.04 -10.40
N PRO A 212 -16.26 -9.14 -10.26
CA PRO A 212 -15.09 -9.19 -9.38
C PRO A 212 -13.76 -8.80 -10.03
N ASP A 213 -13.68 -8.68 -11.36
CA ASP A 213 -12.41 -8.62 -12.11
C ASP A 213 -12.27 -7.32 -12.92
N LEU A 214 -12.49 -6.18 -12.30
CA LEU A 214 -12.36 -4.87 -12.94
C LEU A 214 -10.91 -4.38 -12.85
N ALA A 215 -10.14 -4.64 -13.90
CA ALA A 215 -8.71 -4.30 -13.95
C ALA A 215 -8.45 -2.80 -14.09
N ASP A 216 -9.34 -2.07 -14.75
CA ASP A 216 -9.20 -0.65 -15.03
C ASP A 216 -10.53 0.13 -14.98
N ALA A 217 -10.42 1.47 -15.10
CA ALA A 217 -11.59 2.35 -15.07
C ALA A 217 -12.54 2.14 -16.25
N ALA A 218 -12.05 1.78 -17.43
CA ALA A 218 -12.87 1.58 -18.62
C ALA A 218 -13.76 0.33 -18.46
N LEU A 219 -13.19 -0.76 -17.97
CA LEU A 219 -13.94 -1.98 -17.64
C LEU A 219 -14.97 -1.72 -16.55
N ALA A 220 -14.63 -0.92 -15.54
CA ALA A 220 -15.58 -0.55 -14.48
C ALA A 220 -16.75 0.28 -15.04
N GLU A 221 -16.50 1.26 -15.91
CA GLU A 221 -17.54 2.06 -16.57
C GLU A 221 -18.46 1.19 -17.47
N GLN A 222 -17.87 0.25 -18.23
CA GLN A 222 -18.62 -0.68 -19.05
C GLN A 222 -19.51 -1.60 -18.19
N ALA A 223 -18.97 -2.16 -17.12
CA ALA A 223 -19.69 -3.03 -16.20
C ALA A 223 -20.90 -2.31 -15.55
N VAL A 224 -20.70 -1.09 -15.06
CA VAL A 224 -21.78 -0.29 -14.50
C VAL A 224 -22.84 0.01 -15.56
N THR A 225 -22.44 0.39 -16.77
CA THR A 225 -23.37 0.62 -17.88
C THR A 225 -24.19 -0.64 -18.21
N ALA A 226 -23.55 -1.81 -18.23
CA ALA A 226 -24.22 -3.09 -18.49
C ALA A 226 -25.24 -3.44 -17.40
N LEU A 227 -24.87 -3.25 -16.11
CA LEU A 227 -25.78 -3.50 -14.98
C LEU A 227 -27.07 -2.68 -15.07
N PHE A 228 -26.98 -1.41 -15.49
CA PHE A 228 -28.17 -0.54 -15.61
C PHE A 228 -28.97 -0.75 -16.90
N ARG A 229 -28.50 -1.56 -17.84
CA ARG A 229 -29.24 -1.97 -19.05
C ARG A 229 -30.02 -3.27 -18.87
N THR A 230 -29.92 -3.93 -17.73
CA THR A 230 -30.68 -5.17 -17.46
C THR A 230 -32.15 -4.85 -17.15
N SER A 231 -33.02 -5.86 -17.28
CA SER A 231 -34.45 -5.71 -16.94
C SER A 231 -34.70 -5.48 -15.45
N ALA A 232 -33.75 -5.85 -14.59
CA ALA A 232 -33.80 -5.66 -13.15
C ALA A 232 -32.46 -5.07 -12.67
N PRO A 233 -32.22 -3.75 -12.83
CA PRO A 233 -30.95 -3.13 -12.46
C PRO A 233 -30.75 -3.12 -10.95
N PRO A 234 -29.49 -2.99 -10.46
CA PRO A 234 -29.22 -2.76 -9.05
C PRO A 234 -29.74 -1.39 -8.60
N THR A 235 -30.17 -1.31 -7.35
CA THR A 235 -30.54 -0.05 -6.73
C THR A 235 -29.41 0.56 -5.88
N ALA A 236 -28.38 -0.24 -5.63
CA ALA A 236 -27.17 0.19 -4.91
C ALA A 236 -25.92 -0.47 -5.47
N LEU A 237 -24.78 0.22 -5.37
CA LEU A 237 -23.45 -0.25 -5.76
C LEU A 237 -22.54 -0.26 -4.53
N PHE A 238 -21.90 -1.38 -4.28
CA PHE A 238 -20.74 -1.46 -3.39
C PHE A 238 -19.49 -1.68 -4.24
N THR A 239 -18.61 -0.69 -4.25
CA THR A 239 -17.37 -0.69 -5.06
C THR A 239 -16.17 -0.98 -4.17
N ALA A 240 -15.39 -1.98 -4.51
CA ALA A 240 -14.36 -2.54 -3.63
C ALA A 240 -12.98 -1.86 -3.73
N ARG A 241 -12.86 -0.73 -4.45
CA ARG A 241 -11.61 0.05 -4.59
C ARG A 241 -11.95 1.49 -5.00
N ALA A 242 -11.18 2.48 -4.52
CA ALA A 242 -11.40 3.89 -4.82
C ALA A 242 -11.44 4.20 -6.33
N ALA A 243 -10.53 3.61 -7.13
CA ALA A 243 -10.53 3.78 -8.58
C ALA A 243 -11.80 3.25 -9.24
N VAL A 244 -12.31 2.10 -8.79
CA VAL A 244 -13.60 1.53 -9.25
C VAL A 244 -14.77 2.41 -8.79
N THR A 245 -14.69 2.99 -7.58
CA THR A 245 -15.70 3.95 -7.08
C THR A 245 -15.79 5.17 -8.01
N VAL A 246 -14.66 5.77 -8.35
CA VAL A 246 -14.61 6.94 -9.23
C VAL A 246 -15.18 6.62 -10.62
N ALA A 247 -14.83 5.47 -11.20
CA ALA A 247 -15.36 5.04 -12.50
C ALA A 247 -16.89 4.78 -12.45
N ALA A 248 -17.36 4.13 -11.37
CA ALA A 248 -18.78 3.91 -11.14
C ALA A 248 -19.55 5.24 -11.00
N LEU A 249 -19.02 6.18 -10.23
CA LEU A 249 -19.63 7.51 -10.04
C LEU A 249 -19.70 8.29 -11.36
N ARG A 250 -18.64 8.28 -12.19
CA ARG A 250 -18.67 8.89 -13.53
C ARG A 250 -19.81 8.32 -14.38
N THR A 251 -19.99 7.01 -14.35
CA THR A 251 -21.05 6.35 -15.13
C THR A 251 -22.44 6.68 -14.55
N VAL A 252 -22.61 6.60 -13.24
CA VAL A 252 -23.88 6.95 -12.57
C VAL A 252 -24.28 8.40 -12.88
N HIS A 253 -23.32 9.34 -12.83
CA HIS A 253 -23.57 10.74 -13.21
C HIS A 253 -23.92 10.90 -14.70
N ARG A 254 -23.18 10.23 -15.59
CA ARG A 254 -23.47 10.27 -17.04
C ARG A 254 -24.86 9.75 -17.39
N LEU A 255 -25.35 8.77 -16.60
CA LEU A 255 -26.69 8.21 -16.75
C LEU A 255 -27.78 9.01 -16.03
N GLY A 256 -27.44 10.07 -15.30
CA GLY A 256 -28.39 10.88 -14.52
C GLY A 256 -28.93 10.17 -13.28
N LEU A 257 -28.25 9.12 -12.79
CA LEU A 257 -28.73 8.25 -11.70
C LEU A 257 -28.14 8.60 -10.33
N GLN A 258 -27.36 9.66 -10.19
CA GLN A 258 -26.61 10.00 -8.98
C GLN A 258 -27.47 10.29 -7.73
N ARG A 259 -28.77 10.48 -7.90
CA ARG A 259 -29.75 10.66 -6.82
C ARG A 259 -30.74 9.51 -6.67
N LEU A 260 -30.58 8.47 -7.48
CA LEU A 260 -31.48 7.30 -7.55
C LEU A 260 -30.78 6.00 -7.15
N VAL A 261 -29.46 5.96 -7.30
CA VAL A 261 -28.63 4.78 -7.01
C VAL A 261 -27.72 5.08 -5.85
N ALA A 262 -27.84 4.29 -4.77
CA ALA A 262 -26.95 4.40 -3.64
C ALA A 262 -25.55 3.86 -4.01
N VAL A 263 -24.50 4.53 -3.54
CA VAL A 263 -23.12 4.13 -3.79
C VAL A 263 -22.31 4.17 -2.48
N ILE A 264 -21.66 3.04 -2.16
CA ILE A 264 -20.64 2.99 -1.10
C ILE A 264 -19.33 2.54 -1.71
N GLY A 265 -18.28 3.34 -1.51
CA GLY A 265 -16.92 3.03 -1.95
C GLY A 265 -16.09 2.39 -0.84
N PHE A 266 -15.14 1.51 -1.21
CA PHE A 266 -14.09 1.04 -0.31
C PHE A 266 -12.78 1.80 -0.58
N GLY A 267 -12.24 2.42 0.48
CA GLY A 267 -11.15 3.40 0.39
C GLY A 267 -11.67 4.83 0.18
N ASP A 268 -11.20 5.74 1.01
CA ASP A 268 -11.52 7.16 0.88
C ASP A 268 -10.66 7.83 -0.20
N PHE A 269 -11.16 8.91 -0.81
CA PHE A 269 -10.45 9.68 -1.82
C PHE A 269 -10.77 11.18 -1.70
N VAL A 270 -9.83 12.01 -2.13
CA VAL A 270 -9.77 13.46 -1.85
C VAL A 270 -11.05 14.24 -2.21
N THR A 271 -11.79 13.80 -3.23
CA THR A 271 -12.98 14.51 -3.71
C THR A 271 -14.30 13.86 -3.26
N ALA A 272 -14.26 12.85 -2.40
CA ALA A 272 -15.44 12.08 -2.00
C ALA A 272 -16.50 12.94 -1.29
N ASP A 273 -16.07 13.92 -0.52
CA ASP A 273 -16.92 14.85 0.24
C ASP A 273 -17.38 16.08 -0.57
N LEU A 274 -16.78 16.31 -1.75
CA LEU A 274 -17.12 17.45 -2.64
C LEU A 274 -18.23 17.12 -3.64
N LEU A 275 -18.59 15.84 -3.78
CA LEU A 275 -19.64 15.41 -4.71
C LEU A 275 -21.05 15.65 -4.12
N SER A 276 -22.07 15.60 -4.96
CA SER A 276 -23.48 15.75 -4.52
C SER A 276 -24.36 14.62 -5.10
N PRO A 277 -24.77 13.66 -4.26
CA PRO A 277 -24.47 13.52 -2.82
C PRO A 277 -22.99 13.21 -2.57
N ALA A 278 -22.47 13.59 -1.38
CA ALA A 278 -21.12 13.22 -0.97
C ALA A 278 -20.99 11.69 -0.78
N VAL A 279 -19.83 11.14 -1.11
CA VAL A 279 -19.69 9.68 -1.23
C VAL A 279 -19.44 9.03 0.12
N THR A 280 -20.35 8.16 0.52
CA THR A 280 -20.21 7.25 1.66
C THR A 280 -19.11 6.23 1.37
N VAL A 281 -18.17 6.05 2.29
CA VAL A 281 -17.02 5.15 2.08
C VAL A 281 -16.77 4.26 3.30
N VAL A 282 -16.15 3.12 3.05
CA VAL A 282 -15.44 2.35 4.08
C VAL A 282 -14.00 2.88 4.10
N ALA A 283 -13.68 3.68 5.10
CA ALA A 283 -12.36 4.26 5.27
C ALA A 283 -11.39 3.29 5.95
N GLN A 284 -10.14 3.31 5.48
CA GLN A 284 -9.00 2.60 6.07
C GLN A 284 -8.06 3.63 6.70
N ASP A 285 -7.52 3.34 7.88
CA ASP A 285 -6.40 4.12 8.43
C ASP A 285 -5.09 3.70 7.75
N VAL A 286 -4.92 4.15 6.51
CA VAL A 286 -3.77 3.79 5.66
C VAL A 286 -2.47 4.31 6.25
N ARG A 287 -2.49 5.47 6.92
CA ARG A 287 -1.31 6.01 7.59
C ARG A 287 -0.86 5.07 8.71
N ARG A 288 -1.79 4.57 9.52
CA ARG A 288 -1.50 3.58 10.56
C ARG A 288 -0.95 2.28 9.97
N ILE A 289 -1.49 1.82 8.84
CA ILE A 289 -0.95 0.64 8.13
C ILE A 289 0.52 0.87 7.78
N GLY A 290 0.84 1.99 7.13
CA GLY A 290 2.21 2.31 6.72
C GLY A 290 3.18 2.52 7.90
N THR A 291 2.78 3.24 8.94
CA THR A 291 3.62 3.46 10.13
C THR A 291 3.87 2.15 10.88
N THR A 292 2.84 1.32 11.08
CA THR A 292 2.98 0.02 11.73
C THR A 292 3.92 -0.90 10.94
N ALA A 293 3.79 -0.95 9.61
CA ALA A 293 4.67 -1.76 8.78
C ALA A 293 6.14 -1.29 8.85
N ALA A 294 6.38 0.02 8.83
CA ALA A 294 7.71 0.57 8.98
C ALA A 294 8.31 0.25 10.36
N ASP A 295 7.55 0.41 11.44
CA ASP A 295 8.02 0.12 12.79
C ASP A 295 8.35 -1.37 12.97
N LEU A 296 7.54 -2.27 12.42
CA LEU A 296 7.82 -3.71 12.40
C LEU A 296 9.09 -4.03 11.62
N LEU A 297 9.27 -3.44 10.42
CA LEU A 297 10.48 -3.64 9.63
C LEU A 297 11.72 -3.21 10.40
N PHE A 298 11.71 -2.01 10.98
CA PHE A 298 12.85 -1.50 11.75
C PHE A 298 13.07 -2.24 13.05
N ALA A 299 12.02 -2.77 13.70
CA ALA A 299 12.16 -3.65 14.87
C ALA A 299 12.87 -4.97 14.49
N ARG A 300 12.52 -5.56 13.33
CA ARG A 300 13.21 -6.75 12.81
C ARG A 300 14.67 -6.45 12.47
N LEU A 301 14.93 -5.36 11.81
CA LEU A 301 16.30 -4.91 11.51
C LEU A 301 17.13 -4.69 12.79
N ALA A 302 16.50 -4.26 13.88
CA ALA A 302 17.17 -4.10 15.17
C ALA A 302 17.29 -5.41 15.98
N GLY A 303 16.81 -6.55 15.47
CA GLY A 303 16.79 -7.84 16.20
C GLY A 303 15.81 -7.87 17.38
N LYS A 304 14.82 -6.97 17.41
CA LYS A 304 13.85 -6.81 18.52
C LYS A 304 12.48 -7.40 18.21
N ALA A 305 12.28 -8.01 17.05
CA ALA A 305 10.97 -8.57 16.66
C ALA A 305 10.77 -9.98 17.22
N GLY A 306 9.51 -10.28 17.56
CA GLY A 306 9.04 -11.61 17.93
C GLY A 306 8.79 -12.51 16.72
N ARG A 307 7.95 -13.55 16.92
CA ARG A 307 7.46 -14.38 15.82
C ARG A 307 6.63 -13.54 14.84
N PRO A 308 6.63 -13.87 13.53
CA PRO A 308 5.74 -13.25 12.57
C PRO A 308 4.29 -13.25 13.01
N ALA A 309 3.58 -12.14 12.77
CA ALA A 309 2.19 -12.00 13.18
C ALA A 309 1.40 -11.11 12.19
N THR A 310 0.07 -11.27 12.22
CA THR A 310 -0.85 -10.38 11.51
C THR A 310 -1.30 -9.26 12.43
N TYR A 311 -1.24 -8.03 11.93
CA TYR A 311 -1.62 -6.80 12.62
C TYR A 311 -2.84 -6.19 11.93
N PRO A 312 -4.07 -6.46 12.41
CA PRO A 312 -5.28 -5.92 11.81
C PRO A 312 -5.46 -4.44 12.18
N VAL A 313 -5.77 -3.62 11.16
CA VAL A 313 -6.13 -2.21 11.32
C VAL A 313 -7.63 -2.09 11.04
N PRO A 314 -8.45 -1.61 11.99
CA PRO A 314 -9.88 -1.49 11.81
C PRO A 314 -10.25 -0.56 10.65
N THR A 315 -11.32 -0.91 9.91
CA THR A 315 -11.98 -0.05 8.93
C THR A 315 -13.19 0.61 9.56
N VAL A 316 -13.58 1.78 9.06
CA VAL A 316 -14.73 2.55 9.56
C VAL A 316 -15.63 2.93 8.38
N LEU A 317 -16.94 2.68 8.49
CA LEU A 317 -17.91 3.23 7.57
C LEU A 317 -18.11 4.72 7.89
N VAL A 318 -17.98 5.58 6.88
CA VAL A 318 -18.15 7.04 6.97
C VAL A 318 -19.35 7.44 6.10
N PRO A 319 -20.54 7.58 6.68
CA PRO A 319 -21.74 8.05 5.96
C PRO A 319 -21.56 9.49 5.50
N ARG A 320 -21.95 9.78 4.23
CA ARG A 320 -21.85 11.14 3.65
C ARG A 320 -23.02 11.50 2.75
N GLY A 321 -23.98 10.60 2.52
CA GLY A 321 -25.19 10.85 1.75
C GLY A 321 -25.42 9.92 0.58
N SER A 322 -24.38 9.44 -0.13
CA SER A 322 -24.59 8.56 -1.29
C SER A 322 -25.04 7.15 -0.91
N GLY A 323 -24.61 6.64 0.25
CA GLY A 323 -25.01 5.34 0.76
C GLY A 323 -26.35 5.34 1.50
N GLU A 324 -26.91 6.52 1.73
CA GLU A 324 -28.13 6.79 2.49
C GLU A 324 -29.34 7.09 1.59
N LEU A 325 -29.14 7.07 0.27
CA LEU A 325 -30.26 7.21 -0.69
C LEU A 325 -31.19 5.99 -0.55
N PRO A 326 -32.51 6.19 -0.48
CA PRO A 326 -33.44 5.08 -0.48
C PRO A 326 -33.54 4.42 -1.88
N PRO A 327 -33.92 3.15 -1.97
CA PRO A 327 -34.23 2.55 -3.25
C PRO A 327 -35.36 3.32 -3.96
N PRO A 328 -35.35 3.44 -5.29
CA PRO A 328 -36.44 4.07 -6.04
C PRO A 328 -37.74 3.34 -5.77
N PRO A 329 -38.88 4.04 -5.75
CA PRO A 329 -40.20 3.42 -5.61
C PRO A 329 -40.40 2.41 -6.77
N ARG A 330 -41.01 1.26 -6.45
CA ARG A 330 -41.32 0.21 -7.41
C ARG A 330 -42.41 0.63 -8.38
#